data_5aa0668f6d52832cc47b67048fa5be3a
#
_entry.id   5aa0668f6d52832cc47b67048fa5be3a
#
_cell.length_a   1.000
_cell.length_b   1.000
_cell.length_c   1.000
_cell.angle_alpha   90.00
_cell.angle_beta   90.00
_cell.angle_gamma   90.00
#
_symmetry.space_group_name_H-M   'P 1'
#
loop_
_entity.id
_entity.type
_entity.pdbx_description
1 polymer ?
#
loop_
_entity_poly.entity_id
_entity_poly.type
_entity_poly.pdbx_seq_one_letter_code
_entity_poly.pdbx_strand_id
1 'polypeptide(L)'
;SDFAKIKDIWREIIQNLQECSEDQKPLRFLRYFLSARYYNGILREDDIYKWIISSEGKQATQYEKHPADFAKEIRCMSKRYSELVNATELQRDGCLYPHVTNIGFINKYKSRQHLILLLSLGSNADVPAIEYLAKQIESFFFFSSTLRIQAKTNESLFVQWAEKLRNLTTIDEIACVIEKTMLPYLLDKVGVFKAEFITLSHGVYNPLYRLRYVLGKIENTVLEKLHSPVCGHQFYNDLQIEHILPQSPKNGSIPLEFLSEEEYYSYVYRLGNVTLIESMINQAVNNYNDLSTDQWFYDKQSEYGKSSVCLTKLLD
;
A
#
# COMPACT_ATOMS: atom_id res chain seq x y z
N SER A 1 25.17 -14.39 -33.75
CA SER A 1 24.49 -13.29 -34.45
C SER A 1 23.66 -12.49 -33.43
N ASP A 2 23.40 -11.24 -33.67
CA ASP A 2 22.58 -10.37 -32.78
C ASP A 2 21.16 -10.92 -32.62
N PHE A 3 20.64 -11.60 -33.62
CA PHE A 3 19.34 -12.28 -33.56
C PHE A 3 19.30 -13.39 -32.49
N ALA A 4 20.36 -14.18 -32.35
CA ALA A 4 20.42 -15.23 -31.32
C ALA A 4 20.43 -14.59 -29.92
N LYS A 5 21.17 -13.50 -29.73
CA LYS A 5 21.22 -12.76 -28.45
C LYS A 5 19.84 -12.18 -28.09
N ILE A 6 19.13 -11.59 -29.05
CA ILE A 6 17.78 -11.04 -28.82
C ILE A 6 16.79 -12.16 -28.45
N LYS A 7 16.91 -13.32 -29.09
CA LYS A 7 16.07 -14.50 -28.74
C LYS A 7 16.31 -14.99 -27.31
N ASP A 8 17.55 -15.00 -26.87
CA ASP A 8 17.87 -15.41 -25.50
C ASP A 8 17.38 -14.37 -24.48
N ILE A 9 17.55 -13.08 -24.76
CA ILE A 9 16.99 -11.99 -23.94
C ILE A 9 15.47 -12.13 -23.84
N TRP A 10 14.78 -12.46 -24.94
CA TRP A 10 13.32 -12.63 -24.92
C TRP A 10 12.88 -13.82 -24.06
N ARG A 11 13.64 -14.94 -24.07
CA ARG A 11 13.36 -16.05 -23.16
C ARG A 11 13.46 -15.65 -21.69
N GLU A 12 14.53 -14.88 -21.33
CA GLU A 12 14.68 -14.37 -19.96
C GLU A 12 13.52 -13.45 -19.56
N ILE A 13 13.05 -12.58 -20.48
CA ILE A 13 11.89 -11.72 -20.23
C ILE A 13 10.65 -12.57 -19.91
N ILE A 14 10.36 -13.57 -20.72
CA ILE A 14 9.21 -14.46 -20.51
C ILE A 14 9.36 -15.24 -19.19
N GLN A 15 10.56 -15.73 -18.87
CA GLN A 15 10.84 -16.40 -17.61
C GLN A 15 10.58 -15.49 -16.41
N ASN A 16 11.10 -14.26 -16.42
CA ASN A 16 10.84 -13.29 -15.37
C ASN A 16 9.33 -13.05 -15.16
N LEU A 17 8.56 -12.97 -16.25
CA LEU A 17 7.11 -12.76 -16.16
C LEU A 17 6.35 -14.00 -15.68
N GLN A 18 6.85 -15.20 -15.94
CA GLN A 18 6.27 -16.45 -15.41
C GLN A 18 6.42 -16.58 -13.89
N GLU A 19 7.39 -15.88 -13.29
CA GLU A 19 7.56 -15.80 -11.84
C GLU A 19 6.52 -14.90 -11.15
N CYS A 20 5.81 -14.06 -11.93
CA CYS A 20 4.73 -13.22 -11.41
C CYS A 20 3.45 -14.05 -11.22
N SER A 21 2.97 -14.26 -10.01
CA SER A 21 1.80 -15.09 -9.69
C SER A 21 0.60 -14.90 -10.66
N GLU A 22 -0.23 -13.90 -10.43
CA GLU A 22 -1.43 -13.63 -11.26
C GLU A 22 -1.18 -12.67 -12.44
N ASP A 23 -0.08 -11.93 -12.45
CA ASP A 23 0.20 -10.85 -13.40
C ASP A 23 1.19 -11.25 -14.51
N GLN A 24 1.13 -12.47 -14.99
CA GLN A 24 2.04 -13.05 -16.00
C GLN A 24 1.86 -12.50 -17.42
N LYS A 25 0.92 -11.58 -17.65
CA LYS A 25 0.58 -11.11 -19.00
C LYS A 25 1.63 -10.14 -19.53
N PRO A 26 2.36 -10.48 -20.61
CA PRO A 26 3.38 -9.61 -21.21
C PRO A 26 2.87 -8.22 -21.60
N LEU A 27 1.63 -8.12 -22.11
CA LEU A 27 1.03 -6.84 -22.48
C LEU A 27 0.79 -5.94 -21.26
N ARG A 28 0.42 -6.51 -20.11
CA ARG A 28 0.27 -5.76 -18.87
C ARG A 28 1.60 -5.20 -18.38
N PHE A 29 2.65 -6.01 -18.38
CA PHE A 29 4.00 -5.54 -18.09
C PHE A 29 4.42 -4.42 -19.04
N LEU A 30 4.28 -4.63 -20.37
CA LEU A 30 4.65 -3.63 -21.37
C LEU A 30 3.87 -2.32 -21.18
N ARG A 31 2.61 -2.37 -20.82
CA ARG A 31 1.80 -1.20 -20.51
C ARG A 31 2.43 -0.36 -19.40
N TYR A 32 2.76 -0.98 -18.26
CA TYR A 32 3.39 -0.26 -17.15
C TYR A 32 4.80 0.21 -17.48
N PHE A 33 5.59 -0.62 -18.13
CA PHE A 33 6.94 -0.29 -18.57
C PHE A 33 6.96 0.93 -19.52
N LEU A 34 6.13 0.91 -20.54
CA LEU A 34 6.07 2.01 -21.50
C LEU A 34 5.54 3.31 -20.87
N SER A 35 4.52 3.23 -20.01
CA SER A 35 4.00 4.39 -19.28
C SER A 35 5.03 4.96 -18.30
N ALA A 36 5.83 4.10 -17.67
CA ALA A 36 6.89 4.52 -16.77
C ALA A 36 8.03 5.23 -17.49
N ARG A 37 8.45 4.70 -18.65
CA ARG A 37 9.72 5.05 -19.29
C ARG A 37 9.61 5.98 -20.49
N TYR A 38 8.50 5.90 -21.23
CA TYR A 38 8.45 6.47 -22.59
C TYR A 38 7.17 7.24 -22.88
N TYR A 39 6.02 6.74 -22.45
CA TYR A 39 4.73 7.31 -22.82
C TYR A 39 4.23 8.31 -21.77
N ASN A 40 3.81 9.49 -22.20
CA ASN A 40 3.36 10.56 -21.32
C ASN A 40 1.83 10.66 -21.27
N GLY A 41 1.16 9.52 -21.03
CA GLY A 41 -0.30 9.43 -20.95
C GLY A 41 -0.75 8.08 -20.40
N ILE A 42 -2.06 7.86 -20.36
CA ILE A 42 -2.63 6.57 -19.97
C ILE A 42 -2.64 5.65 -21.19
N LEU A 43 -1.71 4.72 -21.25
CA LEU A 43 -1.61 3.73 -22.31
C LEU A 43 -2.55 2.52 -21.99
N ARG A 44 -3.35 2.10 -22.97
CA ARG A 44 -4.15 0.87 -22.87
C ARG A 44 -3.41 -0.32 -23.50
N GLU A 45 -3.67 -1.53 -23.03
CA GLU A 45 -3.03 -2.73 -23.57
C GLU A 45 -3.26 -2.86 -25.09
N ASP A 46 -4.46 -2.55 -25.57
CA ASP A 46 -4.83 -2.61 -27.00
C ASP A 46 -4.13 -1.56 -27.88
N ASP A 47 -3.65 -0.47 -27.28
CA ASP A 47 -2.99 0.62 -28.00
C ASP A 47 -1.45 0.47 -28.04
N ILE A 48 -0.87 -0.47 -27.29
CA ILE A 48 0.59 -0.66 -27.19
C ILE A 48 1.22 -0.86 -28.56
N TYR A 49 0.71 -1.81 -29.35
CA TYR A 49 1.27 -2.11 -30.67
C TYR A 49 1.20 -0.91 -31.58
N LYS A 50 0.04 -0.26 -31.65
CA LYS A 50 -0.17 0.93 -32.50
C LYS A 50 0.79 2.08 -32.12
N TRP A 51 0.98 2.31 -30.83
CA TRP A 51 1.87 3.36 -30.38
C TRP A 51 3.33 3.02 -30.65
N ILE A 52 3.81 1.81 -30.36
CA ILE A 52 5.22 1.46 -30.48
C ILE A 52 5.71 1.54 -31.94
N ILE A 53 4.84 1.24 -32.92
CA ILE A 53 5.17 1.34 -34.36
C ILE A 53 4.96 2.74 -34.92
N SER A 54 4.36 3.66 -34.18
CA SER A 54 4.18 5.06 -34.59
C SER A 54 5.52 5.81 -34.65
N SER A 55 5.53 6.94 -35.32
CA SER A 55 6.71 7.82 -35.35
C SER A 55 7.11 8.28 -33.94
N GLU A 56 6.13 8.56 -33.07
CA GLU A 56 6.37 8.94 -31.68
C GLU A 56 7.01 7.79 -30.89
N GLY A 57 6.44 6.58 -30.95
CA GLY A 57 6.97 5.41 -30.25
C GLY A 57 8.38 5.02 -30.71
N LYS A 58 8.64 5.07 -32.01
CA LYS A 58 9.98 4.84 -32.59
C LYS A 58 10.99 5.88 -32.12
N GLN A 59 10.58 7.16 -32.08
CA GLN A 59 11.43 8.23 -31.60
C GLN A 59 11.71 8.12 -30.10
N ALA A 60 10.71 7.81 -29.31
CA ALA A 60 10.85 7.69 -27.86
C ALA A 60 11.73 6.51 -27.45
N THR A 61 11.48 5.34 -28.02
CA THR A 61 12.17 4.08 -27.64
C THR A 61 13.49 3.86 -28.38
N GLN A 62 13.70 4.50 -29.52
CA GLN A 62 14.86 4.32 -30.42
C GLN A 62 15.16 2.86 -30.79
N TYR A 63 14.16 1.97 -30.69
CA TYR A 63 14.37 0.52 -30.85
C TYR A 63 14.84 0.12 -32.26
N GLU A 64 14.53 0.91 -33.28
CA GLU A 64 15.01 0.64 -34.65
C GLU A 64 16.52 0.90 -34.81
N LYS A 65 17.06 1.86 -34.05
CA LYS A 65 18.49 2.21 -34.09
C LYS A 65 19.31 1.40 -33.09
N HIS A 66 18.73 1.11 -31.92
CA HIS A 66 19.39 0.43 -30.80
C HIS A 66 18.56 -0.75 -30.27
N PRO A 67 18.25 -1.76 -31.12
CA PRO A 67 17.35 -2.86 -30.74
C PRO A 67 17.88 -3.69 -29.56
N ALA A 68 19.20 -3.89 -29.50
CA ALA A 68 19.81 -4.68 -28.44
C ALA A 68 19.73 -3.98 -27.06
N ASP A 69 19.85 -2.65 -27.03
CA ASP A 69 19.79 -1.90 -25.78
C ASP A 69 18.37 -1.79 -25.27
N PHE A 70 17.41 -1.58 -26.17
CA PHE A 70 15.99 -1.62 -25.83
C PHE A 70 15.56 -3.01 -25.28
N ALA A 71 16.03 -4.09 -25.91
CA ALA A 71 15.76 -5.45 -25.42
C ALA A 71 16.37 -5.71 -24.02
N LYS A 72 17.60 -5.25 -23.77
CA LYS A 72 18.25 -5.34 -22.45
C LYS A 72 17.49 -4.55 -21.39
N GLU A 73 16.99 -3.37 -21.74
CA GLU A 73 16.18 -2.55 -20.82
C GLU A 73 14.87 -3.26 -20.47
N ILE A 74 14.14 -3.81 -21.46
CA ILE A 74 12.93 -4.60 -21.20
C ILE A 74 13.24 -5.78 -20.29
N ARG A 75 14.36 -6.48 -20.51
CA ARG A 75 14.79 -7.59 -19.65
C ARG A 75 15.03 -7.14 -18.21
N CYS A 76 15.78 -6.07 -18.02
CA CYS A 76 16.06 -5.52 -16.68
C CYS A 76 14.76 -5.13 -15.97
N MET A 77 13.86 -4.44 -16.67
CA MET A 77 12.60 -3.98 -16.12
C MET A 77 11.60 -5.12 -15.91
N SER A 78 11.64 -6.20 -16.71
CA SER A 78 10.80 -7.38 -16.47
C SER A 78 11.18 -8.10 -15.18
N LYS A 79 12.48 -8.18 -14.87
CA LYS A 79 12.97 -8.72 -13.59
C LYS A 79 12.49 -7.86 -12.42
N ARG A 80 12.72 -6.55 -12.48
CA ARG A 80 12.23 -5.62 -11.46
C ARG A 80 10.70 -5.68 -11.30
N TYR A 81 9.97 -5.78 -12.42
CA TYR A 81 8.51 -5.95 -12.38
C TYR A 81 8.10 -7.20 -11.61
N SER A 82 8.73 -8.34 -11.88
CA SER A 82 8.46 -9.59 -11.18
C SER A 82 8.72 -9.47 -9.67
N GLU A 83 9.86 -8.91 -9.28
CA GLU A 83 10.20 -8.68 -7.86
C GLU A 83 9.18 -7.77 -7.17
N LEU A 84 8.75 -6.68 -7.82
CA LEU A 84 7.79 -5.73 -7.28
C LEU A 84 6.36 -6.31 -7.19
N VAL A 85 5.92 -7.06 -8.22
CA VAL A 85 4.62 -7.74 -8.21
C VAL A 85 4.57 -8.76 -7.08
N ASN A 86 5.60 -9.58 -6.94
CA ASN A 86 5.69 -10.56 -5.88
C ASN A 86 5.73 -9.91 -4.48
N ALA A 87 6.43 -8.77 -4.34
CA ALA A 87 6.46 -8.01 -3.10
C ALA A 87 5.12 -7.34 -2.75
N THR A 88 4.22 -7.12 -3.71
CA THR A 88 2.89 -6.54 -3.46
C THR A 88 1.93 -7.54 -2.81
N GLU A 89 2.27 -8.82 -2.74
CA GLU A 89 1.41 -9.84 -2.14
C GLU A 89 1.41 -9.75 -0.61
N LEU A 90 0.21 -9.71 0.00
CA LEU A 90 0.02 -9.48 1.44
C LEU A 90 0.65 -10.52 2.35
N GLN A 91 0.90 -11.72 1.86
CA GLN A 91 1.37 -12.85 2.68
C GLN A 91 2.88 -13.02 2.66
N ARG A 92 3.62 -12.08 2.07
CA ARG A 92 5.09 -12.18 1.91
C ARG A 92 5.82 -11.24 2.86
N ASP A 93 5.85 -11.60 4.13
CA ASP A 93 6.75 -10.96 5.09
C ASP A 93 8.22 -11.25 4.74
N GLY A 94 9.09 -10.28 5.02
CA GLY A 94 10.51 -10.41 4.74
C GLY A 94 10.87 -10.31 3.25
N CYS A 95 9.96 -9.81 2.40
CA CYS A 95 10.26 -9.55 1.00
C CYS A 95 11.28 -8.41 0.85
N LEU A 96 11.94 -8.37 -0.32
CA LEU A 96 12.97 -7.36 -0.63
C LEU A 96 12.45 -5.92 -0.55
N TYR A 97 11.16 -5.71 -0.80
CA TYR A 97 10.53 -4.38 -0.79
C TYR A 97 9.33 -4.35 0.17
N PRO A 98 9.54 -4.21 1.50
CA PRO A 98 8.48 -4.30 2.51
C PRO A 98 7.41 -3.20 2.37
N HIS A 99 7.75 -1.98 1.95
CA HIS A 99 6.75 -0.94 1.68
C HIS A 99 5.90 -1.23 0.44
N VAL A 100 6.42 -1.95 -0.55
CA VAL A 100 5.62 -2.44 -1.69
C VAL A 100 4.57 -3.45 -1.22
N THR A 101 4.90 -4.31 -0.26
CA THR A 101 3.95 -5.20 0.42
C THR A 101 2.81 -4.40 1.06
N ASN A 102 3.13 -3.31 1.74
CA ASN A 102 2.13 -2.44 2.36
C ASN A 102 1.22 -1.74 1.33
N ILE A 103 1.73 -1.38 0.16
CA ILE A 103 0.91 -0.88 -0.96
C ILE A 103 -0.12 -1.92 -1.39
N GLY A 104 0.26 -3.19 -1.50
CA GLY A 104 -0.66 -4.30 -1.78
C GLY A 104 -1.73 -4.43 -0.69
N PHE A 105 -1.36 -4.22 0.56
CA PHE A 105 -2.25 -4.21 1.70
C PHE A 105 -3.36 -3.16 1.58
N ILE A 106 -3.03 -1.95 1.11
CA ILE A 106 -3.99 -0.88 0.88
C ILE A 106 -4.85 -1.15 -0.35
N ASN A 107 -4.27 -1.58 -1.44
CA ASN A 107 -4.90 -1.64 -2.76
C ASN A 107 -5.53 -2.98 -3.12
N LYS A 108 -5.63 -3.93 -2.21
CA LYS A 108 -6.22 -5.26 -2.47
C LYS A 108 -5.52 -6.05 -3.58
N TYR A 109 -4.20 -6.01 -3.72
CA TYR A 109 -3.41 -6.74 -4.73
C TYR A 109 -3.61 -6.33 -6.18
N LYS A 110 -4.84 -5.99 -6.59
CA LYS A 110 -5.21 -5.93 -8.01
C LYS A 110 -4.79 -4.63 -8.67
N SER A 111 -4.60 -3.56 -7.90
CA SER A 111 -4.04 -2.32 -8.46
C SER A 111 -2.53 -2.45 -8.56
N ARG A 112 -2.02 -2.19 -9.76
CA ARG A 112 -0.57 -2.20 -10.06
C ARG A 112 -0.07 -0.82 -10.49
N GLN A 113 -0.86 0.23 -10.25
CA GLN A 113 -0.53 1.59 -10.71
C GLN A 113 0.77 2.13 -10.13
N HIS A 114 1.13 1.70 -8.90
CA HIS A 114 2.42 2.04 -8.28
C HIS A 114 3.63 1.60 -9.11
N LEU A 115 3.48 0.58 -9.97
CA LEU A 115 4.54 0.11 -10.87
C LEU A 115 4.95 1.17 -11.89
N ILE A 116 4.05 2.09 -12.27
CA ILE A 116 4.38 3.20 -13.16
C ILE A 116 5.50 4.05 -12.55
N LEU A 117 5.42 4.36 -11.25
CA LEU A 117 6.44 5.14 -10.56
C LEU A 117 7.71 4.31 -10.28
N LEU A 118 7.56 3.09 -9.78
CA LEU A 118 8.71 2.26 -9.38
C LEU A 118 9.54 1.78 -10.58
N LEU A 119 8.91 1.53 -11.74
CA LEU A 119 9.60 1.18 -12.98
C LEU A 119 10.21 2.40 -13.70
N SER A 120 9.86 3.63 -13.33
CA SER A 120 10.47 4.82 -13.93
C SER A 120 11.91 5.07 -13.47
N LEU A 121 12.28 4.56 -12.29
CA LEU A 121 13.64 4.70 -11.76
C LEU A 121 14.69 4.06 -12.67
N GLY A 122 15.91 4.57 -12.62
CA GLY A 122 17.04 4.04 -13.37
C GLY A 122 17.27 2.55 -13.11
N SER A 123 17.79 1.84 -14.10
CA SER A 123 18.06 0.39 -14.01
C SER A 123 19.02 0.04 -12.87
N ASN A 124 19.90 0.96 -12.50
CA ASN A 124 20.89 0.89 -11.44
C ASN A 124 20.43 1.53 -10.11
N ALA A 125 19.15 1.95 -10.00
CA ALA A 125 18.62 2.39 -8.72
C ALA A 125 18.72 1.25 -7.69
N ASP A 126 19.28 1.55 -6.52
CA ASP A 126 19.49 0.59 -5.45
C ASP A 126 18.21 0.30 -4.65
N VAL A 127 18.27 -0.72 -3.80
CA VAL A 127 17.12 -1.12 -2.95
C VAL A 127 16.65 0.03 -2.06
N PRO A 128 17.53 0.81 -1.38
CA PRO A 128 17.11 1.94 -0.56
C PRO A 128 16.34 3.01 -1.34
N ALA A 129 16.75 3.33 -2.58
CA ALA A 129 16.07 4.31 -3.41
C ALA A 129 14.66 3.84 -3.83
N ILE A 130 14.52 2.57 -4.21
CA ILE A 130 13.24 1.95 -4.55
C ILE A 130 12.33 1.91 -3.31
N GLU A 131 12.88 1.54 -2.17
CA GLU A 131 12.17 1.46 -0.90
C GLU A 131 11.69 2.85 -0.43
N TYR A 132 12.51 3.88 -0.58
CA TYR A 132 12.12 5.26 -0.28
C TYR A 132 10.92 5.69 -1.12
N LEU A 133 10.97 5.47 -2.45
CA LEU A 133 9.84 5.82 -3.33
C LEU A 133 8.59 5.01 -2.98
N ALA A 134 8.74 3.71 -2.70
CA ALA A 134 7.63 2.85 -2.29
C ALA A 134 6.95 3.36 -1.00
N LYS A 135 7.72 3.85 -0.03
CA LYS A 135 7.18 4.46 1.21
C LYS A 135 6.35 5.71 0.90
N GLN A 136 6.81 6.56 -0.01
CA GLN A 136 6.04 7.74 -0.42
C GLN A 136 4.73 7.34 -1.15
N ILE A 137 4.79 6.34 -2.01
CA ILE A 137 3.62 5.80 -2.71
C ILE A 137 2.63 5.17 -1.72
N GLU A 138 3.09 4.43 -0.74
CA GLU A 138 2.24 3.88 0.34
C GLU A 138 1.47 4.99 1.04
N SER A 139 2.16 6.05 1.47
CA SER A 139 1.55 7.21 2.11
C SER A 139 0.53 7.90 1.20
N PHE A 140 0.86 8.06 -0.08
CA PHE A 140 -0.07 8.61 -1.08
C PHE A 140 -1.32 7.74 -1.25
N PHE A 141 -1.19 6.43 -1.32
CA PHE A 141 -2.34 5.53 -1.45
C PHE A 141 -3.25 5.57 -0.23
N PHE A 142 -2.67 5.61 0.97
CA PHE A 142 -3.46 5.78 2.18
C PHE A 142 -4.26 7.08 2.14
N PHE A 143 -3.60 8.17 1.78
CA PHE A 143 -4.23 9.49 1.62
C PHE A 143 -5.33 9.47 0.56
N SER A 144 -5.04 8.98 -0.64
CA SER A 144 -5.98 8.97 -1.76
C SER A 144 -7.18 8.04 -1.51
N SER A 145 -6.97 6.91 -0.84
CA SER A 145 -8.06 6.00 -0.48
C SER A 145 -8.96 6.57 0.62
N THR A 146 -8.41 7.30 1.57
CA THR A 146 -9.17 8.02 2.60
C THR A 146 -10.08 9.08 1.96
N LEU A 147 -9.56 9.82 0.98
CA LEU A 147 -10.32 10.80 0.20
C LEU A 147 -11.19 10.19 -0.90
N ARG A 148 -11.19 8.86 -1.07
CA ARG A 148 -11.94 8.14 -2.12
C ARG A 148 -11.61 8.62 -3.53
N ILE A 149 -10.37 9.02 -3.77
CA ILE A 149 -9.90 9.46 -5.09
C ILE A 149 -9.95 8.27 -6.06
N GLN A 150 -10.49 8.53 -7.25
CA GLN A 150 -10.65 7.48 -8.26
C GLN A 150 -9.29 6.96 -8.77
N ALA A 151 -9.21 5.67 -9.03
CA ALA A 151 -7.99 5.01 -9.54
C ALA A 151 -7.45 5.66 -10.84
N LYS A 152 -8.35 6.11 -11.73
CA LYS A 152 -7.96 6.81 -12.96
C LYS A 152 -7.22 8.13 -12.70
N THR A 153 -7.63 8.87 -11.66
CA THR A 153 -6.96 10.10 -11.24
C THR A 153 -5.55 9.79 -10.72
N ASN A 154 -5.42 8.76 -9.88
CA ASN A 154 -4.10 8.32 -9.40
C ASN A 154 -3.19 7.91 -10.55
N GLU A 155 -3.70 7.16 -11.53
CA GLU A 155 -2.92 6.74 -12.70
C GLU A 155 -2.42 7.93 -13.52
N SER A 156 -3.28 8.93 -13.75
CA SER A 156 -2.90 10.15 -14.45
C SER A 156 -1.78 10.93 -13.74
N LEU A 157 -1.89 11.05 -12.41
CA LEU A 157 -0.83 11.67 -11.60
C LEU A 157 0.48 10.89 -11.67
N PHE A 158 0.40 9.57 -11.58
CA PHE A 158 1.59 8.71 -11.59
C PHE A 158 2.34 8.77 -12.92
N VAL A 159 1.63 8.84 -14.04
CA VAL A 159 2.28 9.04 -15.35
C VAL A 159 3.02 10.37 -15.39
N GLN A 160 2.40 11.47 -14.91
CA GLN A 160 3.04 12.79 -14.87
C GLN A 160 4.27 12.83 -13.94
N TRP A 161 4.20 12.13 -12.80
CA TRP A 161 5.32 12.08 -11.85
C TRP A 161 6.41 11.12 -12.32
N ALA A 162 6.04 10.02 -12.99
CA ALA A 162 7.00 9.08 -13.58
C ALA A 162 7.92 9.77 -14.60
N GLU A 163 7.39 10.68 -15.40
CA GLU A 163 8.20 11.47 -16.35
C GLU A 163 9.36 12.20 -15.65
N LYS A 164 9.11 12.75 -14.46
CA LYS A 164 10.12 13.46 -13.67
C LYS A 164 11.05 12.54 -12.88
N LEU A 165 10.63 11.31 -12.63
CA LEU A 165 11.41 10.29 -11.92
C LEU A 165 12.27 9.43 -12.85
N ARG A 166 12.10 9.55 -14.18
CA ARG A 166 12.82 8.72 -15.16
C ARG A 166 14.33 8.80 -14.96
N ASN A 167 14.92 7.62 -14.88
CA ASN A 167 16.36 7.39 -14.74
C ASN A 167 17.01 7.91 -13.45
N LEU A 168 16.24 8.41 -12.48
CA LEU A 168 16.78 8.75 -11.17
C LEU A 168 17.19 7.48 -10.42
N THR A 169 18.24 7.58 -9.62
CA THR A 169 18.86 6.42 -8.99
C THR A 169 19.10 6.58 -7.50
N THR A 170 19.10 7.82 -7.00
CA THR A 170 19.43 8.14 -5.61
C THR A 170 18.22 8.67 -4.84
N ILE A 171 18.23 8.50 -3.52
CA ILE A 171 17.18 9.01 -2.62
C ILE A 171 17.04 10.53 -2.75
N ASP A 172 18.15 11.27 -2.80
CA ASP A 172 18.13 12.73 -2.84
C ASP A 172 17.46 13.28 -4.11
N GLU A 173 17.77 12.68 -5.27
CA GLU A 173 17.12 13.04 -6.54
C GLU A 173 15.61 12.75 -6.48
N ILE A 174 15.22 11.58 -5.97
CA ILE A 174 13.83 11.18 -5.84
C ILE A 174 13.09 12.11 -4.87
N ALA A 175 13.69 12.41 -3.70
CA ALA A 175 13.12 13.31 -2.71
C ALA A 175 12.85 14.69 -3.29
N CYS A 176 13.79 15.25 -4.06
CA CYS A 176 13.62 16.54 -4.74
C CYS A 176 12.41 16.54 -5.71
N VAL A 177 12.16 15.43 -6.41
CA VAL A 177 10.97 15.31 -7.28
C VAL A 177 9.69 15.18 -6.45
N ILE A 178 9.70 14.37 -5.38
CA ILE A 178 8.53 14.19 -4.50
C ILE A 178 8.12 15.53 -3.86
N GLU A 179 9.08 16.33 -3.39
CA GLU A 179 8.84 17.66 -2.82
C GLU A 179 8.19 18.64 -3.82
N LYS A 180 8.46 18.48 -5.09
CA LYS A 180 7.92 19.35 -6.15
C LYS A 180 6.64 18.82 -6.81
N THR A 181 6.25 17.60 -6.51
CA THR A 181 5.11 16.92 -7.17
C THR A 181 4.09 16.37 -6.19
N MET A 182 4.39 15.26 -5.56
CA MET A 182 3.47 14.54 -4.68
C MET A 182 3.14 15.37 -3.43
N LEU A 183 4.14 15.96 -2.78
CA LEU A 183 3.95 16.71 -1.55
C LEU A 183 3.02 17.92 -1.73
N PRO A 184 3.17 18.81 -2.73
CA PRO A 184 2.22 19.90 -2.94
C PRO A 184 0.80 19.42 -3.17
N TYR A 185 0.62 18.33 -3.92
CA TYR A 185 -0.70 17.72 -4.15
C TYR A 185 -1.36 17.26 -2.85
N LEU A 186 -0.59 16.64 -1.95
CA LEU A 186 -1.07 16.20 -0.64
C LEU A 186 -1.40 17.39 0.26
N LEU A 187 -0.53 18.40 0.30
CA LEU A 187 -0.72 19.60 1.13
C LEU A 187 -1.96 20.39 0.74
N ASP A 188 -2.26 20.50 -0.56
CA ASP A 188 -3.49 21.13 -1.06
C ASP A 188 -4.77 20.49 -0.48
N LYS A 189 -4.72 19.20 -0.17
CA LYS A 189 -5.87 18.42 0.29
C LYS A 189 -5.85 18.04 1.77
N VAL A 190 -4.84 18.49 2.52
CA VAL A 190 -4.64 18.06 3.91
C VAL A 190 -5.82 18.41 4.82
N GLY A 191 -6.51 19.55 4.57
CA GLY A 191 -7.68 19.95 5.35
C GLY A 191 -8.84 18.98 5.19
N VAL A 192 -9.14 18.60 3.94
CA VAL A 192 -10.19 17.62 3.63
C VAL A 192 -9.80 16.23 4.15
N PHE A 193 -8.52 15.85 4.01
CA PHE A 193 -8.02 14.58 4.56
C PHE A 193 -8.22 14.49 6.07
N LYS A 194 -7.90 15.55 6.83
CA LYS A 194 -8.11 15.57 8.29
C LYS A 194 -9.58 15.38 8.65
N ALA A 195 -10.49 16.06 7.95
CA ALA A 195 -11.93 15.95 8.18
C ALA A 195 -12.44 14.52 7.90
N GLU A 196 -12.05 13.93 6.77
CA GLU A 196 -12.42 12.56 6.42
C GLU A 196 -11.77 11.54 7.37
N PHE A 197 -10.52 11.73 7.77
CA PHE A 197 -9.82 10.84 8.67
C PHE A 197 -10.48 10.73 10.05
N ILE A 198 -10.97 11.85 10.61
CA ILE A 198 -11.66 11.87 11.91
C ILE A 198 -12.95 11.03 11.87
N THR A 199 -13.60 10.95 10.71
CA THR A 199 -14.86 10.21 10.52
C THR A 199 -14.66 8.76 10.09
N LEU A 200 -13.40 8.29 9.97
CA LEU A 200 -13.13 6.92 9.56
C LEU A 200 -13.78 5.91 10.51
N SER A 201 -14.50 4.98 9.95
CA SER A 201 -15.21 3.93 10.67
C SER A 201 -14.85 2.55 10.13
N HIS A 202 -15.15 1.52 10.92
CA HIS A 202 -14.97 0.12 10.54
C HIS A 202 -15.56 -0.20 9.15
N GLY A 203 -16.73 0.34 8.82
CA GLY A 203 -17.37 0.11 7.53
C GLY A 203 -16.55 0.58 6.32
N VAL A 204 -15.74 1.63 6.48
CA VAL A 204 -14.83 2.13 5.43
C VAL A 204 -13.63 1.21 5.22
N TYR A 205 -13.21 0.51 6.27
CA TYR A 205 -12.07 -0.43 6.26
C TYR A 205 -12.48 -1.88 6.00
N ASN A 206 -13.67 -2.13 5.52
CA ASN A 206 -14.04 -3.46 5.06
C ASN A 206 -13.40 -3.73 3.68
N PRO A 207 -12.64 -4.80 3.49
CA PRO A 207 -12.40 -5.94 4.41
C PRO A 207 -11.42 -5.63 5.56
N LEU A 208 -11.49 -6.42 6.62
CA LEU A 208 -10.80 -6.21 7.90
C LEU A 208 -9.27 -6.06 7.82
N TYR A 209 -8.61 -6.60 6.79
CA TYR A 209 -7.17 -6.44 6.63
C TYR A 209 -6.75 -4.96 6.48
N ARG A 210 -7.62 -4.10 5.95
CA ARG A 210 -7.36 -2.66 5.86
C ARG A 210 -7.32 -2.01 7.23
N LEU A 211 -8.23 -2.41 8.12
CA LEU A 211 -8.23 -1.91 9.50
C LEU A 211 -7.00 -2.39 10.26
N ARG A 212 -6.61 -3.67 10.10
CA ARG A 212 -5.35 -4.20 10.65
C ARG A 212 -4.14 -3.43 10.15
N TYR A 213 -4.10 -3.09 8.86
CA TYR A 213 -3.05 -2.26 8.31
C TYR A 213 -2.95 -0.91 9.02
N VAL A 214 -4.06 -0.19 9.18
CA VAL A 214 -4.07 1.13 9.85
C VAL A 214 -3.60 1.01 11.29
N LEU A 215 -4.17 0.10 12.05
CA LEU A 215 -3.79 -0.12 13.45
C LEU A 215 -2.33 -0.59 13.57
N GLY A 216 -1.87 -1.46 12.68
CA GLY A 216 -0.47 -1.88 12.63
C GLY A 216 0.49 -0.75 12.30
N LYS A 217 0.12 0.20 11.44
CA LYS A 217 0.95 1.39 11.17
C LYS A 217 1.00 2.32 12.39
N ILE A 218 -0.09 2.46 13.13
CA ILE A 218 -0.12 3.22 14.39
C ILE A 218 0.78 2.52 15.42
N GLU A 219 0.64 1.21 15.60
CA GLU A 219 1.49 0.40 16.48
C GLU A 219 2.98 0.57 16.14
N ASN A 220 3.35 0.43 14.85
CA ASN A 220 4.74 0.63 14.42
C ASN A 220 5.25 2.03 14.71
N THR A 221 4.39 3.06 14.59
CA THR A 221 4.77 4.44 14.97
C THR A 221 5.03 4.56 16.47
N VAL A 222 4.27 3.84 17.30
CA VAL A 222 4.50 3.79 18.76
C VAL A 222 5.80 3.05 19.04
N LEU A 223 6.03 1.88 18.41
CA LEU A 223 7.26 1.11 18.58
C LEU A 223 8.51 1.90 18.16
N GLU A 224 8.47 2.61 17.03
CA GLU A 224 9.57 3.48 16.60
C GLU A 224 9.90 4.57 17.63
N LYS A 225 8.88 5.20 18.21
CA LYS A 225 9.07 6.20 19.29
C LYS A 225 9.64 5.61 20.58
N LEU A 226 9.37 4.32 20.83
CA LEU A 226 9.91 3.57 21.97
C LEU A 226 11.26 2.93 21.64
N HIS A 227 11.84 3.18 20.46
CA HIS A 227 13.07 2.55 19.96
C HIS A 227 13.01 1.00 19.98
N SER A 228 11.81 0.46 19.76
CA SER A 228 11.55 -0.97 19.69
C SER A 228 11.46 -1.44 18.22
N PRO A 229 11.78 -2.71 17.93
CA PRO A 229 11.63 -3.26 16.58
C PRO A 229 10.20 -3.18 16.08
N VAL A 230 10.01 -2.73 14.84
CA VAL A 230 8.69 -2.73 14.17
C VAL A 230 8.27 -4.13 13.77
N CYS A 231 6.97 -4.38 13.69
CA CYS A 231 6.40 -5.65 13.30
C CYS A 231 6.00 -5.65 11.82
N GLY A 232 6.11 -6.81 11.17
CA GLY A 232 5.63 -7.03 9.81
C GLY A 232 4.11 -7.24 9.73
N HIS A 233 3.55 -7.23 8.51
CA HIS A 233 2.10 -7.35 8.32
C HIS A 233 1.55 -8.72 8.78
N GLN A 234 2.35 -9.79 8.73
CA GLN A 234 1.93 -11.12 9.20
C GLN A 234 1.55 -11.08 10.68
N PHE A 235 2.37 -10.43 11.50
CA PHE A 235 2.06 -10.24 12.93
C PHE A 235 0.68 -9.60 13.12
N TYR A 236 0.37 -8.54 12.38
CA TYR A 236 -0.92 -7.86 12.49
C TYR A 236 -2.09 -8.68 11.91
N ASN A 237 -1.85 -9.53 10.91
CA ASN A 237 -2.88 -10.42 10.38
C ASN A 237 -3.32 -11.50 11.36
N ASP A 238 -2.41 -11.94 12.23
CA ASP A 238 -2.68 -12.97 13.24
C ASP A 238 -3.43 -12.41 14.45
N LEU A 239 -3.46 -11.07 14.62
CA LEU A 239 -4.21 -10.41 15.68
C LEU A 239 -5.69 -10.27 15.35
N GLN A 240 -6.51 -10.17 16.37
CA GLN A 240 -7.93 -9.85 16.27
C GLN A 240 -8.15 -8.35 16.45
N ILE A 241 -9.30 -7.87 15.99
CA ILE A 241 -9.75 -6.50 16.20
C ILE A 241 -10.71 -6.53 17.38
N GLU A 242 -10.35 -5.84 18.45
CA GLU A 242 -11.19 -5.63 19.63
C GLU A 242 -11.90 -4.30 19.52
N HIS A 243 -13.18 -4.28 19.87
CA HIS A 243 -13.98 -3.07 20.07
C HIS A 243 -14.06 -2.76 21.55
N ILE A 244 -13.48 -1.63 21.98
CA ILE A 244 -13.47 -1.21 23.38
C ILE A 244 -14.90 -1.08 23.91
N LEU A 245 -15.73 -0.27 23.25
CA LEU A 245 -17.18 -0.32 23.36
C LEU A 245 -17.65 -1.50 22.50
N PRO A 246 -18.27 -2.54 23.09
CA PRO A 246 -18.60 -3.77 22.37
C PRO A 246 -19.66 -3.56 21.29
N GLN A 247 -19.54 -4.32 20.20
CA GLN A 247 -20.56 -4.33 19.14
C GLN A 247 -21.91 -4.89 19.61
N SER A 248 -21.87 -5.79 20.59
CA SER A 248 -23.06 -6.42 21.16
C SER A 248 -22.92 -6.43 22.68
N PRO A 249 -23.35 -5.36 23.36
CA PRO A 249 -23.36 -5.32 24.81
C PRO A 249 -24.19 -6.47 25.39
N LYS A 250 -23.71 -7.11 26.46
CA LYS A 250 -24.51 -8.09 27.19
C LYS A 250 -25.76 -7.39 27.76
N ASN A 251 -26.86 -8.11 27.76
CA ASN A 251 -28.16 -7.61 28.25
C ASN A 251 -28.72 -6.38 27.48
N GLY A 252 -28.12 -6.01 26.34
CA GLY A 252 -28.60 -4.88 25.53
C GLY A 252 -28.45 -3.50 26.20
N SER A 253 -27.73 -3.41 27.33
CA SER A 253 -27.52 -2.15 28.03
C SER A 253 -26.40 -1.32 27.35
N ILE A 254 -26.63 -0.03 27.21
CA ILE A 254 -25.60 0.94 26.79
C ILE A 254 -25.21 1.81 27.97
N PRO A 255 -23.98 2.35 28.01
CA PRO A 255 -23.57 3.30 29.06
C PRO A 255 -24.47 4.52 29.12
N LEU A 256 -24.70 5.04 30.33
CA LEU A 256 -25.58 6.21 30.57
C LEU A 256 -25.10 7.49 29.92
N GLU A 257 -23.83 7.55 29.52
CA GLU A 257 -23.23 8.68 28.82
C GLU A 257 -23.77 8.87 27.41
N PHE A 258 -24.41 7.84 26.82
CA PHE A 258 -25.02 7.89 25.50
C PHE A 258 -26.52 8.17 25.62
N LEU A 259 -26.98 9.17 24.86
CA LEU A 259 -28.40 9.60 24.86
C LEU A 259 -29.30 8.60 24.10
N SER A 260 -28.74 7.81 23.19
CA SER A 260 -29.46 6.83 22.38
C SER A 260 -28.56 5.70 21.88
N GLU A 261 -29.17 4.58 21.48
CA GLU A 261 -28.45 3.49 20.80
C GLU A 261 -27.78 3.97 19.49
N GLU A 262 -28.42 4.86 18.74
CA GLU A 262 -27.85 5.41 17.50
C GLU A 262 -26.55 6.16 17.79
N GLU A 263 -26.53 6.98 18.83
CA GLU A 263 -25.32 7.66 19.28
C GLU A 263 -24.25 6.65 19.67
N TYR A 264 -24.57 5.66 20.50
CA TYR A 264 -23.65 4.61 20.93
C TYR A 264 -23.01 3.91 19.72
N TYR A 265 -23.81 3.41 18.77
CA TYR A 265 -23.28 2.70 17.60
C TYR A 265 -22.49 3.61 16.66
N SER A 266 -22.73 4.92 16.68
CA SER A 266 -21.87 5.86 15.94
C SER A 266 -20.44 5.88 16.44
N TYR A 267 -20.20 5.59 17.73
CA TYR A 267 -18.86 5.49 18.34
C TYR A 267 -18.25 4.09 18.21
N VAL A 268 -19.07 3.05 18.34
CA VAL A 268 -18.61 1.64 18.30
C VAL A 268 -17.75 1.34 17.08
N TYR A 269 -18.11 1.91 15.93
CA TYR A 269 -17.41 1.65 14.66
C TYR A 269 -16.31 2.67 14.31
N ARG A 270 -16.03 3.65 15.16
CA ARG A 270 -14.94 4.60 14.92
C ARG A 270 -13.57 3.94 15.10
N LEU A 271 -12.58 4.46 14.37
CA LEU A 271 -11.18 4.00 14.48
C LEU A 271 -10.67 4.11 15.93
N GLY A 272 -11.06 5.16 16.67
CA GLY A 272 -10.68 5.35 18.07
C GLY A 272 -11.28 4.36 19.06
N ASN A 273 -12.24 3.53 18.65
CA ASN A 273 -12.85 2.50 19.49
C ASN A 273 -12.31 1.09 19.19
N VAL A 274 -11.30 0.96 18.35
CA VAL A 274 -10.76 -0.37 17.97
C VAL A 274 -9.27 -0.45 18.25
N THR A 275 -8.84 -1.64 18.64
CA THR A 275 -7.42 -1.96 18.84
C THR A 275 -7.11 -3.37 18.32
N LEU A 276 -5.80 -3.71 18.24
CA LEU A 276 -5.32 -5.04 17.91
C LEU A 276 -5.02 -5.82 19.16
N ILE A 277 -5.46 -7.08 19.22
CA ILE A 277 -5.31 -7.92 20.41
C ILE A 277 -5.12 -9.39 20.04
N GLU A 278 -4.45 -10.14 20.88
CA GLU A 278 -4.28 -11.59 20.73
C GLU A 278 -5.61 -12.32 20.98
N SER A 279 -5.83 -13.42 20.25
CA SER A 279 -7.08 -14.19 20.32
C SER A 279 -7.45 -14.65 21.74
N MET A 280 -6.47 -15.09 22.53
CA MET A 280 -6.72 -15.54 23.91
C MET A 280 -7.17 -14.41 24.83
N ILE A 281 -6.53 -13.24 24.70
CA ILE A 281 -6.88 -12.07 25.50
C ILE A 281 -8.25 -11.53 25.05
N ASN A 282 -8.52 -11.51 23.75
CA ASN A 282 -9.82 -11.10 23.22
C ASN A 282 -10.99 -11.96 23.77
N GLN A 283 -10.77 -13.27 23.91
CA GLN A 283 -11.76 -14.17 24.53
C GLN A 283 -12.00 -13.79 26.01
N ALA A 284 -10.96 -13.45 26.75
CA ALA A 284 -11.09 -13.00 28.14
C ALA A 284 -11.84 -11.66 28.22
N VAL A 285 -11.49 -10.70 27.38
CA VAL A 285 -12.11 -9.37 27.30
C VAL A 285 -13.61 -9.47 26.99
N ASN A 286 -14.03 -10.41 26.15
CA ASN A 286 -15.44 -10.61 25.81
C ASN A 286 -16.33 -10.97 27.02
N ASN A 287 -15.75 -11.45 28.13
CA ASN A 287 -16.49 -11.67 29.34
C ASN A 287 -16.99 -10.39 30.00
N TYR A 288 -16.32 -9.26 29.73
CA TYR A 288 -16.57 -7.94 30.31
C TYR A 288 -17.40 -7.02 29.41
N ASN A 289 -18.22 -7.58 28.52
CA ASN A 289 -19.12 -6.82 27.66
C ASN A 289 -20.48 -6.46 28.31
N ASP A 290 -20.62 -6.68 29.61
CA ASP A 290 -21.78 -6.21 30.38
C ASP A 290 -21.54 -4.76 30.83
N LEU A 291 -22.13 -3.81 30.09
CA LEU A 291 -21.96 -2.39 30.32
C LEU A 291 -22.86 -1.84 31.44
N SER A 292 -23.67 -2.67 32.08
CA SER A 292 -24.48 -2.31 33.24
C SER A 292 -23.67 -2.27 34.55
N THR A 293 -22.42 -2.74 34.51
CA THR A 293 -21.51 -2.75 35.65
C THR A 293 -20.53 -1.57 35.56
N ASP A 294 -20.28 -0.85 36.66
CA ASP A 294 -19.31 0.26 36.71
C ASP A 294 -17.86 -0.22 36.52
N GLN A 295 -17.61 -1.55 36.54
CA GLN A 295 -16.29 -2.15 36.49
C GLN A 295 -15.87 -2.66 35.11
N TRP A 296 -16.78 -2.70 34.13
CA TRP A 296 -16.53 -3.34 32.84
C TRP A 296 -15.25 -2.85 32.15
N PHE A 297 -14.98 -1.56 32.22
CA PHE A 297 -13.80 -0.99 31.57
C PHE A 297 -12.51 -1.31 32.32
N TYR A 298 -12.53 -1.25 33.67
CA TYR A 298 -11.39 -1.67 34.50
C TYR A 298 -11.03 -3.13 34.29
N ASP A 299 -12.05 -4.00 34.17
CA ASP A 299 -11.84 -5.42 33.91
C ASP A 299 -11.23 -5.64 32.52
N LYS A 300 -11.69 -4.92 31.50
CA LYS A 300 -11.07 -4.91 30.17
C LYS A 300 -9.64 -4.36 30.19
N GLN A 301 -9.39 -3.26 30.88
CA GLN A 301 -8.05 -2.67 31.03
C GLN A 301 -7.07 -3.68 31.63
N SER A 302 -7.47 -4.39 32.67
CA SER A 302 -6.65 -5.46 33.27
C SER A 302 -6.24 -6.53 32.27
N GLU A 303 -7.11 -6.87 31.31
CA GLU A 303 -6.78 -7.81 30.22
C GLU A 303 -5.89 -7.14 29.15
N TYR A 304 -6.16 -5.89 28.78
CA TYR A 304 -5.36 -5.15 27.80
C TYR A 304 -3.89 -5.01 28.22
N GLY A 305 -3.63 -4.83 29.53
CA GLY A 305 -2.27 -4.78 30.09
C GLY A 305 -1.44 -6.05 29.83
N LYS A 306 -2.08 -7.19 29.53
CA LYS A 306 -1.43 -8.48 29.22
C LYS A 306 -1.03 -8.62 27.75
N SER A 307 -1.53 -7.75 26.86
CA SER A 307 -1.26 -7.81 25.42
C SER A 307 0.22 -7.55 25.11
N SER A 308 0.75 -8.12 24.03
CA SER A 308 2.05 -7.76 23.49
C SER A 308 1.99 -6.47 22.64
N VAL A 309 0.80 -6.04 22.24
CA VAL A 309 0.57 -4.84 21.41
C VAL A 309 0.64 -3.60 22.29
N CYS A 310 1.59 -2.70 22.00
CA CYS A 310 1.79 -1.47 22.78
C CYS A 310 0.56 -0.55 22.72
N LEU A 311 -0.04 -0.41 21.53
CA LEU A 311 -1.27 0.39 21.34
C LEU A 311 -2.39 -0.06 22.28
N THR A 312 -2.54 -1.37 22.48
CA THR A 312 -3.54 -1.95 23.37
C THR A 312 -3.20 -1.75 24.84
N LYS A 313 -1.92 -1.90 25.20
CA LYS A 313 -1.44 -1.61 26.56
C LYS A 313 -1.66 -0.16 26.99
N LEU A 314 -1.61 0.78 26.04
CA LEU A 314 -1.85 2.20 26.34
C LEU A 314 -3.32 2.52 26.71
N LEU A 315 -4.21 1.53 26.62
CA LEU A 315 -5.59 1.61 27.11
C LEU A 315 -5.73 1.27 28.61
N ASP A 316 -4.66 0.76 29.21
CA ASP A 316 -4.56 0.42 30.65
C ASP A 316 -4.53 1.69 31.54
#